data_5fdce40ec3973df0ea80820c3b418026
#
_entry.id   5fdce40ec3973df0ea80820c3b418026
#
_cell.length_a   1.000
_cell.length_b   1.000
_cell.length_c   1.000
_cell.angle_alpha   90.00
_cell.angle_beta   90.00
_cell.angle_gamma   90.00
#
_symmetry.space_group_name_H-M   'P 1'
#
loop_
_entity.id
_entity.type
_entity.pdbx_description
1 polymer ?
#
loop_
_entity_poly.entity_id
_entity_poly.type
_entity_poly.pdbx_seq_one_letter_code
_entity_poly.pdbx_strand_id
1 'polypeptide(L)'
;MPYDNIEEPSYLLMEEARKLYADVMPPHPIDIDKAQRLMEGAIDTHIHGGPDAWAKRYWNDIEIAMQAADMGMGAVVIKCHSSPSSRSAQLVQWTVDLLSAQQHKKSIKVIGGVVLNYNVGGLNPEAVDTSALLGGRFVWTPNVDSAHHRKMEGKPGGIAVIDDQDKVVPALRDVFEVVVKHDLVLSLCHHSTKERFIMIDTAKEMGVKRIEIVHPCYPGNKMSVDQMKIAAEKGAFVALTTLRLAPPEFSLKEMMQAINTVGADHFVIQTDLGTWMGPPPPVAYRIFICMLLGQGVSETDIRKMALSNPERLIF
;
A
#
# COMPACT_ATOMS: atom_id res chain seq x y z
N MET A 1 -13.64 15.66 39.91
CA MET A 1 -13.27 14.89 38.70
C MET A 1 -13.22 15.84 37.54
N PRO A 2 -12.24 15.80 36.61
CA PRO A 2 -12.11 16.82 35.52
C PRO A 2 -13.12 16.65 34.39
N TYR A 3 -14.15 15.82 34.52
CA TYR A 3 -15.09 15.51 33.43
C TYR A 3 -16.54 15.88 33.74
N ASP A 4 -16.81 16.56 34.87
CA ASP A 4 -18.17 16.85 35.32
C ASP A 4 -18.88 17.98 34.53
N ASN A 5 -18.22 18.57 33.51
CA ASN A 5 -18.75 19.64 32.65
C ASN A 5 -18.66 19.36 31.14
N ILE A 6 -18.68 18.09 30.73
CA ILE A 6 -18.88 17.78 29.31
C ILE A 6 -20.38 17.88 29.07
N GLU A 7 -20.81 19.02 28.49
CA GLU A 7 -22.14 19.12 27.90
C GLU A 7 -22.29 18.00 26.86
N GLU A 8 -23.31 17.15 27.02
CA GLU A 8 -23.62 16.17 25.99
C GLU A 8 -23.82 16.90 24.67
N PRO A 9 -23.23 16.40 23.55
CA PRO A 9 -23.44 17.01 22.24
C PRO A 9 -24.94 17.13 22.00
N SER A 10 -25.39 18.32 21.61
CA SER A 10 -26.82 18.53 21.36
C SER A 10 -27.31 17.48 20.36
N TYR A 11 -28.52 16.96 20.55
CA TYR A 11 -29.15 15.96 19.67
C TYR A 11 -29.13 16.40 18.18
N LEU A 12 -29.17 17.71 17.92
CA LEU A 12 -29.03 18.31 16.61
C LEU A 12 -27.65 18.08 15.98
N LEU A 13 -26.57 18.22 16.76
CA LEU A 13 -25.21 17.93 16.25
C LEU A 13 -25.00 16.45 15.94
N MET A 14 -25.64 15.56 16.71
CA MET A 14 -25.60 14.11 16.39
C MET A 14 -26.42 13.77 15.14
N GLU A 15 -27.52 14.47 14.88
CA GLU A 15 -28.33 14.27 13.68
C GLU A 15 -27.67 14.84 12.43
N GLU A 16 -27.02 15.99 12.54
CA GLU A 16 -26.19 16.56 11.47
C GLU A 16 -24.97 15.67 11.18
N ALA A 17 -24.30 15.18 12.21
CA ALA A 17 -23.22 14.20 12.06
C ALA A 17 -23.71 12.92 11.39
N ARG A 18 -24.88 12.38 11.78
CA ARG A 18 -25.50 11.23 11.11
C ARG A 18 -25.78 11.48 9.63
N LYS A 19 -26.28 12.67 9.26
CA LYS A 19 -26.50 13.05 7.86
C LYS A 19 -25.18 13.16 7.09
N LEU A 20 -24.16 13.77 7.71
CA LEU A 20 -22.84 13.93 7.12
C LEU A 20 -22.13 12.59 6.90
N TYR A 21 -22.34 11.63 7.81
CA TYR A 21 -21.74 10.31 7.78
C TYR A 21 -22.69 9.21 7.29
N ALA A 22 -23.90 9.55 6.88
CA ALA A 22 -24.89 8.55 6.42
C ALA A 22 -24.36 7.67 5.29
N ASP A 23 -23.60 8.25 4.36
CA ASP A 23 -22.97 7.54 3.24
C ASP A 23 -21.71 6.73 3.65
N VAL A 24 -21.22 6.94 4.87
CA VAL A 24 -20.02 6.27 5.41
C VAL A 24 -20.39 5.21 6.46
N MET A 25 -21.60 5.29 7.02
CA MET A 25 -22.07 4.30 8.00
C MET A 25 -22.26 2.94 7.33
N PRO A 26 -21.66 1.89 7.89
CA PRO A 26 -21.79 0.56 7.33
C PRO A 26 -23.26 0.08 7.46
N PRO A 27 -23.85 -0.51 6.39
CA PRO A 27 -25.21 -1.05 6.44
C PRO A 27 -25.33 -2.28 7.34
N HIS A 28 -24.22 -2.91 7.70
CA HIS A 28 -24.16 -4.08 8.58
C HIS A 28 -23.43 -3.76 9.88
N PRO A 29 -23.75 -4.45 11.00
CA PRO A 29 -23.02 -4.31 12.25
C PRO A 29 -21.51 -4.60 12.08
N ILE A 30 -20.69 -3.81 12.78
CA ILE A 30 -19.26 -4.04 12.82
C ILE A 30 -18.95 -5.22 13.73
N ASP A 31 -18.32 -6.25 13.19
CA ASP A 31 -17.85 -7.44 13.92
C ASP A 31 -16.32 -7.38 14.06
N ILE A 32 -15.87 -6.86 15.21
CA ILE A 32 -14.44 -6.69 15.51
C ILE A 32 -13.75 -8.05 15.68
N ASP A 33 -14.42 -9.03 16.26
CA ASP A 33 -13.86 -10.36 16.50
C ASP A 33 -13.66 -11.11 15.17
N LYS A 34 -14.61 -10.97 14.26
CA LYS A 34 -14.49 -11.48 12.90
C LYS A 34 -13.35 -10.80 12.14
N ALA A 35 -13.25 -9.48 12.22
CA ALA A 35 -12.15 -8.75 11.61
C ALA A 35 -10.79 -9.20 12.19
N GLN A 36 -10.71 -9.44 13.51
CA GLN A 36 -9.49 -9.95 14.13
C GLN A 36 -9.12 -11.35 13.62
N ARG A 37 -10.09 -12.26 13.44
CA ARG A 37 -9.81 -13.57 12.82
C ARG A 37 -9.32 -13.46 11.37
N LEU A 38 -9.80 -12.46 10.62
CA LEU A 38 -9.36 -12.21 9.24
C LEU A 38 -7.97 -11.58 9.14
N MET A 39 -7.43 -11.06 10.26
CA MET A 39 -6.02 -10.62 10.34
C MET A 39 -5.04 -11.79 10.33
N GLU A 40 -5.48 -13.01 10.67
CA GLU A 40 -4.56 -14.16 10.76
C GLU A 40 -3.93 -14.46 9.40
N GLY A 41 -2.61 -14.31 9.36
CA GLY A 41 -1.80 -14.47 8.14
C GLY A 41 -1.86 -13.29 7.15
N ALA A 42 -2.68 -12.26 7.42
CA ALA A 42 -2.80 -11.11 6.51
C ALA A 42 -1.44 -10.44 6.23
N ILE A 43 -1.31 -9.85 5.05
CA ILE A 43 -0.09 -9.20 4.58
C ILE A 43 -0.40 -7.74 4.25
N ASP A 44 0.29 -6.81 4.92
CA ASP A 44 0.27 -5.41 4.52
C ASP A 44 1.42 -5.13 3.56
N THR A 45 1.10 -4.90 2.29
CA THR A 45 2.09 -4.71 1.22
C THR A 45 2.74 -3.32 1.22
N HIS A 46 2.36 -2.43 2.15
CA HIS A 46 2.87 -1.06 2.15
C HIS A 46 2.70 -0.36 3.51
N ILE A 47 3.78 -0.32 4.27
CA ILE A 47 3.85 0.44 5.52
C ILE A 47 5.04 1.40 5.50
N HIS A 48 4.98 2.41 6.36
CA HIS A 48 6.06 3.36 6.59
C HIS A 48 6.41 3.43 8.07
N GLY A 49 7.60 3.00 8.46
CA GLY A 49 8.13 3.17 9.81
C GLY A 49 9.30 4.15 9.88
N GLY A 50 9.73 4.45 11.10
CA GLY A 50 10.90 5.27 11.35
C GLY A 50 12.17 4.44 11.60
N PRO A 51 13.34 5.08 11.46
CA PRO A 51 13.56 6.49 11.08
C PRO A 51 13.31 6.76 9.60
N ASP A 52 12.78 7.95 9.27
CA ASP A 52 12.50 8.39 7.91
C ASP A 52 12.94 9.85 7.72
N ALA A 53 13.71 10.12 6.69
CA ALA A 53 14.20 11.45 6.37
C ALA A 53 13.13 12.35 5.73
N TRP A 54 12.07 11.76 5.15
CA TRP A 54 11.04 12.48 4.42
C TRP A 54 9.89 12.97 5.31
N ALA A 55 9.50 12.14 6.30
CA ALA A 55 8.38 12.46 7.19
C ALA A 55 8.61 11.95 8.61
N LYS A 56 8.07 12.69 9.60
CA LYS A 56 8.07 12.22 10.98
C LYS A 56 7.18 10.97 11.12
N ARG A 57 7.76 9.88 11.63
CA ARG A 57 7.07 8.64 11.95
C ARG A 57 6.90 8.51 13.46
N TYR A 58 5.77 7.97 13.89
CA TYR A 58 5.50 7.76 15.31
C TYR A 58 6.11 6.45 15.79
N TRP A 59 5.98 5.41 14.96
CA TRP A 59 6.48 4.07 15.26
C TRP A 59 7.66 3.76 14.36
N ASN A 60 8.65 3.06 14.93
CA ASN A 60 9.71 2.49 14.12
C ASN A 60 9.29 1.17 13.48
N ASP A 61 10.07 0.70 12.52
CA ASP A 61 9.77 -0.52 11.76
C ASP A 61 9.62 -1.76 12.66
N ILE A 62 10.41 -1.85 13.77
CA ILE A 62 10.34 -2.97 14.71
C ILE A 62 9.01 -2.94 15.49
N GLU A 63 8.61 -1.78 15.99
CA GLU A 63 7.36 -1.61 16.72
C GLU A 63 6.15 -1.98 15.85
N ILE A 64 6.14 -1.55 14.59
CA ILE A 64 5.07 -1.88 13.65
C ILE A 64 5.03 -3.40 13.39
N ALA A 65 6.19 -4.01 13.13
CA ALA A 65 6.26 -5.44 12.86
C ALA A 65 5.85 -6.29 14.07
N MET A 66 6.25 -5.90 15.29
CA MET A 66 5.82 -6.58 16.52
C MET A 66 4.32 -6.45 16.75
N GLN A 67 3.74 -5.26 16.55
CA GLN A 67 2.29 -5.07 16.65
C GLN A 67 1.53 -5.90 15.60
N ALA A 68 2.06 -5.98 14.37
CA ALA A 68 1.46 -6.80 13.32
C ALA A 68 1.50 -8.30 13.68
N ALA A 69 2.61 -8.78 14.25
CA ALA A 69 2.74 -10.14 14.76
C ALA A 69 1.75 -10.42 15.90
N ASP A 70 1.60 -9.50 16.86
CA ASP A 70 0.64 -9.61 17.97
C ASP A 70 -0.81 -9.64 17.49
N MET A 71 -1.11 -9.04 16.33
CA MET A 71 -2.43 -9.08 15.70
C MET A 71 -2.62 -10.27 14.75
N GLY A 72 -1.66 -11.19 14.66
CA GLY A 72 -1.75 -12.41 13.87
C GLY A 72 -1.39 -12.26 12.39
N MET A 73 -0.86 -11.11 11.95
CA MET A 73 -0.47 -10.91 10.55
C MET A 73 0.71 -11.79 10.14
N GLY A 74 0.79 -12.12 8.85
CA GLY A 74 1.83 -12.97 8.28
C GLY A 74 3.05 -12.23 7.77
N ALA A 75 2.85 -11.02 7.25
CA ALA A 75 3.95 -10.19 6.73
C ALA A 75 3.61 -8.70 6.71
N VAL A 76 4.67 -7.88 6.71
CA VAL A 76 4.62 -6.44 6.43
C VAL A 76 5.70 -6.07 5.42
N VAL A 77 5.40 -5.12 4.53
CA VAL A 77 6.35 -4.61 3.54
C VAL A 77 6.70 -3.17 3.85
N ILE A 78 7.93 -2.94 4.25
CA ILE A 78 8.44 -1.61 4.62
C ILE A 78 8.84 -0.86 3.35
N LYS A 79 8.26 0.31 3.15
CA LYS A 79 8.65 1.26 2.11
C LYS A 79 9.27 2.50 2.71
N CYS A 80 10.45 2.90 2.20
CA CYS A 80 11.12 4.14 2.56
C CYS A 80 11.35 4.99 1.31
N HIS A 81 10.97 6.29 1.37
CA HIS A 81 11.09 7.19 0.22
C HIS A 81 12.53 7.62 -0.08
N SER A 82 13.40 7.58 0.91
CA SER A 82 14.73 8.20 0.88
C SER A 82 15.90 7.22 0.89
N SER A 83 15.64 5.93 1.10
CA SER A 83 16.67 4.89 1.09
C SER A 83 16.09 3.53 0.75
N PRO A 84 16.89 2.56 0.24
CA PRO A 84 16.44 1.18 0.14
C PRO A 84 16.09 0.62 1.53
N SER A 85 14.90 0.07 1.68
CA SER A 85 14.44 -0.57 2.92
C SER A 85 14.83 -2.05 3.02
N SER A 86 15.40 -2.64 1.98
CA SER A 86 15.81 -4.05 1.97
C SER A 86 16.80 -4.39 3.08
N ARG A 87 17.82 -3.54 3.30
CA ARG A 87 18.79 -3.76 4.39
C ARG A 87 18.15 -3.58 5.76
N SER A 88 17.38 -2.54 5.98
CA SER A 88 16.70 -2.31 7.27
C SER A 88 15.70 -3.42 7.56
N ALA A 89 14.96 -3.91 6.58
CA ALA A 89 14.02 -5.02 6.71
C ALA A 89 14.72 -6.30 7.24
N GLN A 90 15.96 -6.59 6.80
CA GLN A 90 16.73 -7.71 7.34
C GLN A 90 17.08 -7.53 8.82
N LEU A 91 17.50 -6.33 9.21
CA LEU A 91 17.81 -6.01 10.61
C LEU A 91 16.56 -6.07 11.49
N VAL A 92 15.44 -5.55 10.98
CA VAL A 92 14.14 -5.64 11.65
C VAL A 92 13.71 -7.10 11.77
N GLN A 93 13.85 -7.92 10.71
CA GLN A 93 13.53 -9.35 10.75
C GLN A 93 14.29 -10.08 11.86
N TRP A 94 15.62 -9.91 11.93
CA TRP A 94 16.42 -10.55 12.98
C TRP A 94 16.00 -10.11 14.38
N THR A 95 15.68 -8.83 14.56
CA THR A 95 15.22 -8.28 15.84
C THR A 95 13.86 -8.84 16.22
N VAL A 96 12.92 -8.87 15.28
CA VAL A 96 11.56 -9.40 15.49
C VAL A 96 11.61 -10.90 15.77
N ASP A 97 12.44 -11.66 15.07
CA ASP A 97 12.64 -13.10 15.34
C ASP A 97 13.14 -13.34 16.76
N LEU A 98 14.16 -12.56 17.20
CA LEU A 98 14.69 -12.65 18.55
C LEU A 98 13.64 -12.32 19.62
N LEU A 99 12.93 -11.20 19.45
CA LEU A 99 11.92 -10.74 20.40
C LEU A 99 10.73 -11.71 20.45
N SER A 100 10.28 -12.22 19.31
CA SER A 100 9.21 -13.21 19.23
C SER A 100 9.60 -14.52 19.92
N ALA A 101 10.85 -14.99 19.72
CA ALA A 101 11.35 -16.18 20.39
C ALA A 101 11.42 -16.01 21.91
N GLN A 102 11.89 -14.85 22.41
CA GLN A 102 11.91 -14.53 23.83
C GLN A 102 10.51 -14.50 24.47
N GLN A 103 9.50 -14.08 23.70
CA GLN A 103 8.09 -14.01 24.13
C GLN A 103 7.32 -15.31 23.86
N HIS A 104 7.95 -16.34 23.31
CA HIS A 104 7.29 -17.59 22.87
C HIS A 104 6.12 -17.36 21.91
N LYS A 105 6.26 -16.36 21.02
CA LYS A 105 5.28 -15.99 20.00
C LYS A 105 5.75 -16.38 18.59
N LYS A 106 4.80 -16.45 17.66
CA LYS A 106 5.10 -16.60 16.24
C LYS A 106 5.71 -15.30 15.71
N SER A 107 6.78 -15.42 14.94
CA SER A 107 7.37 -14.28 14.23
C SER A 107 6.55 -13.92 12.98
N ILE A 108 6.83 -12.73 12.44
CA ILE A 108 6.22 -12.21 11.20
C ILE A 108 7.30 -12.02 10.14
N LYS A 109 6.96 -12.13 8.86
CA LYS A 109 7.89 -11.79 7.78
C LYS A 109 7.98 -10.27 7.58
N VAL A 110 9.19 -9.76 7.52
CA VAL A 110 9.49 -8.35 7.25
C VAL A 110 10.18 -8.24 5.90
N ILE A 111 9.58 -7.52 4.97
CA ILE A 111 10.01 -7.43 3.59
C ILE A 111 10.34 -5.97 3.29
N GLY A 112 11.37 -5.74 2.47
CA GLY A 112 11.75 -4.41 2.01
C GLY A 112 11.86 -4.34 0.49
N GLY A 113 12.36 -3.21 0.02
CA GLY A 113 12.58 -2.96 -1.40
C GLY A 113 13.30 -1.63 -1.64
N VAL A 114 13.12 -1.07 -2.82
CA VAL A 114 13.71 0.21 -3.22
C VAL A 114 12.72 1.09 -3.95
N VAL A 115 12.66 2.36 -3.59
CA VAL A 115 11.90 3.40 -4.29
C VAL A 115 12.84 4.17 -5.21
N LEU A 116 12.54 4.25 -6.50
CA LEU A 116 13.40 4.84 -7.52
C LEU A 116 13.30 6.38 -7.57
N ASN A 117 13.41 7.01 -6.39
CA ASN A 117 13.51 8.46 -6.25
C ASN A 117 14.94 8.94 -6.46
N TYR A 118 15.17 10.26 -6.49
CA TYR A 118 16.50 10.85 -6.65
C TYR A 118 17.53 10.37 -5.62
N ASN A 119 17.08 10.07 -4.40
CA ASN A 119 17.93 9.62 -3.29
C ASN A 119 18.71 8.32 -3.58
N VAL A 120 18.22 7.50 -4.51
CA VAL A 120 18.88 6.26 -4.93
C VAL A 120 19.45 6.34 -6.35
N GLY A 121 19.48 7.56 -6.92
CA GLY A 121 19.96 7.81 -8.29
C GLY A 121 18.86 7.68 -9.36
N GLY A 122 17.58 7.75 -8.99
CA GLY A 122 16.45 7.66 -9.92
C GLY A 122 16.25 6.25 -10.47
N LEU A 123 16.10 6.12 -11.79
CA LEU A 123 15.94 4.84 -12.50
C LEU A 123 17.27 4.09 -12.55
N ASN A 124 17.69 3.56 -11.41
CA ASN A 124 18.99 2.97 -11.18
C ASN A 124 18.91 1.43 -11.05
N PRO A 125 19.27 0.65 -12.08
CA PRO A 125 19.22 -0.81 -12.04
C PRO A 125 20.17 -1.41 -10.99
N GLU A 126 21.32 -0.78 -10.70
CA GLU A 126 22.27 -1.25 -9.69
C GLU A 126 21.69 -1.15 -8.28
N ALA A 127 20.89 -0.11 -7.99
CA ALA A 127 20.19 0.02 -6.71
C ALA A 127 19.12 -1.09 -6.57
N VAL A 128 18.47 -1.48 -7.68
CA VAL A 128 17.50 -2.58 -7.70
C VAL A 128 18.19 -3.93 -7.48
N ASP A 129 19.28 -4.20 -8.19
CA ASP A 129 20.05 -5.44 -8.05
C ASP A 129 20.58 -5.60 -6.62
N THR A 130 21.18 -4.53 -6.08
CA THR A 130 21.63 -4.50 -4.68
C THR A 130 20.50 -4.76 -3.69
N SER A 131 19.33 -4.13 -3.90
CA SER A 131 18.16 -4.34 -3.06
C SER A 131 17.70 -5.80 -3.10
N ALA A 132 17.65 -6.42 -4.28
CA ALA A 132 17.28 -7.82 -4.47
C ALA A 132 18.25 -8.78 -3.76
N LEU A 133 19.57 -8.55 -3.91
CA LEU A 133 20.62 -9.34 -3.24
C LEU A 133 20.53 -9.25 -1.71
N LEU A 134 20.00 -8.16 -1.17
CA LEU A 134 19.69 -7.98 0.25
C LEU A 134 18.29 -8.51 0.65
N GLY A 135 17.64 -9.29 -0.19
CA GLY A 135 16.32 -9.89 0.08
C GLY A 135 15.14 -8.95 -0.14
N GLY A 136 15.33 -7.79 -0.75
CA GLY A 136 14.25 -6.90 -1.16
C GLY A 136 13.38 -7.57 -2.23
N ARG A 137 12.05 -7.35 -2.14
CA ARG A 137 11.08 -7.94 -3.07
C ARG A 137 10.37 -6.91 -3.91
N PHE A 138 10.34 -5.64 -3.47
CA PHE A 138 9.60 -4.58 -4.12
C PHE A 138 10.51 -3.56 -4.81
N VAL A 139 10.14 -3.18 -6.02
CA VAL A 139 10.69 -2.06 -6.76
C VAL A 139 9.57 -1.08 -7.02
N TRP A 140 9.55 0.01 -6.27
CA TRP A 140 8.60 1.09 -6.50
C TRP A 140 9.17 2.06 -7.52
N THR A 141 8.44 2.27 -8.61
CA THR A 141 8.78 3.32 -9.58
C THR A 141 8.80 4.70 -8.91
N PRO A 142 9.37 5.75 -9.54
CA PRO A 142 9.43 7.06 -8.93
C PRO A 142 8.11 7.50 -8.31
N ASN A 143 8.18 7.95 -7.07
CA ASN A 143 7.04 8.36 -6.27
C ASN A 143 6.97 9.90 -6.23
N VAL A 144 7.43 10.53 -5.14
CA VAL A 144 7.43 12.00 -4.97
C VAL A 144 8.34 12.73 -5.96
N ASP A 145 9.31 12.03 -6.55
CA ASP A 145 10.22 12.56 -7.57
C ASP A 145 9.80 12.22 -9.00
N SER A 146 8.65 11.56 -9.22
CA SER A 146 8.17 11.34 -10.58
C SER A 146 7.83 12.66 -11.28
N ALA A 147 8.04 12.75 -12.57
CA ALA A 147 7.73 13.95 -13.36
C ALA A 147 6.25 14.31 -13.24
N HIS A 148 5.37 13.28 -13.27
CA HIS A 148 3.94 13.48 -13.12
C HIS A 148 3.58 14.07 -11.74
N HIS A 149 4.09 13.50 -10.64
CA HIS A 149 3.81 13.98 -9.29
C HIS A 149 4.29 15.42 -9.09
N ARG A 150 5.53 15.72 -9.50
CA ARG A 150 6.09 17.08 -9.40
C ARG A 150 5.28 18.09 -10.22
N LYS A 151 4.81 17.72 -11.40
CA LYS A 151 3.91 18.54 -12.22
C LYS A 151 2.60 18.83 -11.51
N MET A 152 1.99 17.82 -10.86
CA MET A 152 0.75 17.99 -10.09
C MET A 152 0.92 18.92 -8.88
N GLU A 153 2.11 18.95 -8.29
CA GLU A 153 2.46 19.87 -7.20
C GLU A 153 2.97 21.24 -7.68
N GLY A 154 2.96 21.52 -8.99
CA GLY A 154 3.50 22.76 -9.56
C GLY A 154 5.02 22.89 -9.46
N LYS A 155 5.75 21.79 -9.23
CA LYS A 155 7.21 21.74 -9.12
C LYS A 155 7.85 21.41 -10.47
N PRO A 156 8.98 22.03 -10.85
CA PRO A 156 9.67 21.71 -12.10
C PRO A 156 10.44 20.39 -12.03
N GLY A 157 10.73 19.83 -13.19
CA GLY A 157 11.55 18.62 -13.35
C GLY A 157 10.82 17.36 -12.88
N GLY A 158 11.58 16.37 -12.46
CA GLY A 158 11.11 15.06 -12.05
C GLY A 158 11.67 13.95 -12.94
N ILE A 159 11.53 12.72 -12.47
CA ILE A 159 11.98 11.51 -13.17
C ILE A 159 10.88 11.08 -14.13
N ALA A 160 11.12 11.21 -15.45
CA ALA A 160 10.21 10.73 -16.47
C ALA A 160 10.33 9.21 -16.62
N VAL A 161 9.20 8.53 -16.82
CA VAL A 161 9.12 7.08 -17.04
C VAL A 161 8.78 6.72 -18.49
N ILE A 162 8.26 7.69 -19.24
CA ILE A 162 8.02 7.59 -20.69
C ILE A 162 8.65 8.80 -21.41
N ASP A 163 8.98 8.62 -22.66
CA ASP A 163 9.47 9.68 -23.54
C ASP A 163 8.34 10.39 -24.31
N ASP A 164 8.70 11.36 -25.16
CA ASP A 164 7.76 12.13 -25.98
C ASP A 164 7.06 11.28 -27.09
N GLN A 165 7.51 10.05 -27.30
CA GLN A 165 6.91 9.09 -28.23
C GLN A 165 6.03 8.05 -27.50
N ASP A 166 5.70 8.28 -26.24
CA ASP A 166 4.93 7.37 -25.40
C ASP A 166 5.60 5.99 -25.20
N LYS A 167 6.92 5.94 -25.16
CA LYS A 167 7.69 4.72 -24.90
C LYS A 167 8.35 4.80 -23.54
N VAL A 168 8.44 3.66 -22.85
CA VAL A 168 9.20 3.54 -21.61
C VAL A 168 10.66 3.92 -21.88
N VAL A 169 11.19 4.85 -21.10
CA VAL A 169 12.57 5.33 -21.24
C VAL A 169 13.60 4.19 -21.04
N PRO A 170 14.75 4.23 -21.74
CA PRO A 170 15.75 3.15 -21.68
C PRO A 170 16.15 2.77 -20.26
N ALA A 171 16.45 3.74 -19.39
CA ALA A 171 16.84 3.47 -18.01
C ALA A 171 15.78 2.70 -17.19
N LEU A 172 14.49 2.87 -17.47
CA LEU A 172 13.43 2.09 -16.81
C LEU A 172 13.33 0.69 -17.43
N ARG A 173 13.64 0.51 -18.69
CA ARG A 173 13.74 -0.82 -19.30
C ARG A 173 14.88 -1.63 -18.67
N ASP A 174 16.05 -1.00 -18.44
CA ASP A 174 17.16 -1.64 -17.72
C ASP A 174 16.75 -2.07 -16.30
N VAL A 175 15.94 -1.26 -15.62
CA VAL A 175 15.33 -1.65 -14.33
C VAL A 175 14.41 -2.86 -14.50
N PHE A 176 13.58 -2.91 -15.55
CA PHE A 176 12.69 -4.06 -15.77
C PHE A 176 13.46 -5.36 -16.02
N GLU A 177 14.63 -5.31 -16.66
CA GLU A 177 15.50 -6.48 -16.82
C GLU A 177 15.94 -7.04 -15.45
N VAL A 178 16.32 -6.16 -14.52
CA VAL A 178 16.67 -6.58 -13.15
C VAL A 178 15.47 -7.10 -12.39
N VAL A 179 14.28 -6.48 -12.56
CA VAL A 179 13.02 -6.97 -11.98
C VAL A 179 12.72 -8.40 -12.46
N VAL A 180 12.89 -8.67 -13.75
CA VAL A 180 12.71 -10.02 -14.33
C VAL A 180 13.76 -11.00 -13.78
N LYS A 181 15.04 -10.59 -13.77
CA LYS A 181 16.16 -11.42 -13.30
C LYS A 181 15.93 -11.96 -11.89
N HIS A 182 15.38 -11.13 -10.99
CA HIS A 182 15.16 -11.48 -9.58
C HIS A 182 13.71 -11.81 -9.23
N ASP A 183 12.81 -11.88 -10.21
CA ASP A 183 11.37 -12.12 -10.04
C ASP A 183 10.75 -11.20 -8.97
N LEU A 184 11.02 -9.88 -9.07
CA LEU A 184 10.59 -8.86 -8.12
C LEU A 184 9.18 -8.36 -8.45
N VAL A 185 8.57 -7.69 -7.47
CA VAL A 185 7.33 -6.94 -7.64
C VAL A 185 7.65 -5.56 -8.20
N LEU A 186 7.12 -5.25 -9.39
CA LEU A 186 7.13 -3.90 -9.95
C LEU A 186 5.89 -3.14 -9.47
N SER A 187 6.10 -2.15 -8.63
CA SER A 187 5.03 -1.38 -7.99
C SER A 187 4.96 0.01 -8.62
N LEU A 188 3.87 0.29 -9.36
CA LEU A 188 3.68 1.52 -10.12
C LEU A 188 3.10 2.62 -9.22
N CYS A 189 3.92 3.64 -8.93
CA CYS A 189 3.59 4.69 -7.95
C CYS A 189 2.85 5.90 -8.57
N HIS A 190 3.40 7.10 -8.38
CA HIS A 190 2.75 8.38 -8.69
C HIS A 190 2.90 8.77 -10.16
N HIS A 191 2.22 8.06 -11.01
CA HIS A 191 2.20 8.26 -12.46
C HIS A 191 0.78 8.48 -12.94
N SER A 192 0.61 9.14 -14.08
CA SER A 192 -0.68 9.22 -14.76
C SER A 192 -1.16 7.83 -15.18
N THR A 193 -2.47 7.69 -15.37
CA THR A 193 -3.05 6.41 -15.87
C THR A 193 -2.44 5.99 -17.22
N LYS A 194 -2.16 6.96 -18.11
CA LYS A 194 -1.51 6.70 -19.39
C LYS A 194 -0.12 6.08 -19.19
N GLU A 195 0.72 6.70 -18.35
CA GLU A 195 2.06 6.18 -18.04
C GLU A 195 2.00 4.78 -17.42
N ARG A 196 1.05 4.54 -16.50
CA ARG A 196 0.86 3.23 -15.89
C ARG A 196 0.53 2.15 -16.91
N PHE A 197 -0.37 2.43 -17.86
CA PHE A 197 -0.72 1.44 -18.89
C PHE A 197 0.44 1.14 -19.81
N ILE A 198 1.20 2.16 -20.25
CA ILE A 198 2.40 1.97 -21.07
C ILE A 198 3.45 1.14 -20.32
N MET A 199 3.67 1.43 -19.04
CA MET A 199 4.60 0.65 -18.21
C MET A 199 4.15 -0.79 -18.02
N ILE A 200 2.85 -1.05 -17.78
CA ILE A 200 2.32 -2.42 -17.65
C ILE A 200 2.57 -3.20 -18.94
N ASP A 201 2.20 -2.64 -20.09
CA ASP A 201 2.34 -3.32 -21.37
C ASP A 201 3.81 -3.64 -21.65
N THR A 202 4.71 -2.65 -21.53
CA THR A 202 6.14 -2.86 -21.73
C THR A 202 6.74 -3.85 -20.72
N ALA A 203 6.37 -3.76 -19.43
CA ALA A 203 6.87 -4.66 -18.40
C ALA A 203 6.43 -6.12 -18.68
N LYS A 204 5.18 -6.33 -19.09
CA LYS A 204 4.66 -7.64 -19.49
C LYS A 204 5.38 -8.20 -20.72
N GLU A 205 5.60 -7.37 -21.77
CA GLU A 205 6.36 -7.76 -22.95
C GLU A 205 7.79 -8.19 -22.61
N MET A 206 8.40 -7.55 -21.60
CA MET A 206 9.74 -7.90 -21.11
C MET A 206 9.75 -9.10 -20.14
N GLY A 207 8.59 -9.63 -19.74
CA GLY A 207 8.48 -10.80 -18.90
C GLY A 207 8.32 -10.53 -17.40
N VAL A 208 8.03 -9.29 -16.99
CA VAL A 208 7.68 -8.96 -15.59
C VAL A 208 6.36 -9.66 -15.23
N LYS A 209 6.39 -10.49 -14.21
CA LYS A 209 5.25 -11.31 -13.79
C LYS A 209 4.38 -10.64 -12.75
N ARG A 210 4.98 -9.84 -11.86
CA ARG A 210 4.39 -9.31 -10.63
C ARG A 210 4.29 -7.80 -10.73
N ILE A 211 3.10 -7.29 -11.00
CA ILE A 211 2.86 -5.85 -11.17
C ILE A 211 1.77 -5.42 -10.19
N GLU A 212 2.04 -4.33 -9.47
CA GLU A 212 1.10 -3.68 -8.56
C GLU A 212 0.91 -2.22 -8.96
N ILE A 213 -0.32 -1.72 -8.86
CA ILE A 213 -0.61 -0.29 -8.91
C ILE A 213 -0.91 0.18 -7.50
N VAL A 214 -0.06 1.05 -6.95
CA VAL A 214 -0.30 1.67 -5.64
C VAL A 214 -1.04 3.00 -5.77
N HIS A 215 -1.79 3.37 -4.74
CA HIS A 215 -2.50 4.64 -4.63
C HIS A 215 -3.44 4.97 -5.82
N PRO A 216 -4.25 4.03 -6.33
CA PRO A 216 -5.14 4.33 -7.46
C PRO A 216 -6.19 5.39 -7.12
N CYS A 217 -6.32 5.72 -5.83
CA CYS A 217 -7.26 6.70 -5.29
C CYS A 217 -6.59 8.03 -4.91
N TYR A 218 -5.27 8.17 -5.07
CA TYR A 218 -4.56 9.40 -4.75
C TYR A 218 -4.95 10.52 -5.73
N PRO A 219 -5.29 11.75 -5.28
CA PRO A 219 -5.87 12.80 -6.12
C PRO A 219 -5.08 13.10 -7.40
N GLY A 220 -3.75 13.17 -7.30
CA GLY A 220 -2.88 13.49 -8.43
C GLY A 220 -2.77 12.38 -9.49
N ASN A 221 -3.17 11.15 -9.16
CA ASN A 221 -3.05 9.99 -10.04
C ASN A 221 -4.25 9.03 -9.92
N LYS A 222 -5.42 9.59 -9.57
CA LYS A 222 -6.67 8.84 -9.42
C LYS A 222 -7.04 8.11 -10.70
N MET A 223 -7.40 6.83 -10.57
CA MET A 223 -7.95 5.99 -11.61
C MET A 223 -9.45 5.86 -11.44
N SER A 224 -10.20 5.83 -12.55
CA SER A 224 -11.59 5.42 -12.54
C SER A 224 -11.73 3.91 -12.31
N VAL A 225 -12.92 3.45 -11.93
CA VAL A 225 -13.19 2.02 -11.77
C VAL A 225 -12.91 1.24 -13.06
N ASP A 226 -13.30 1.80 -14.22
CA ASP A 226 -13.04 1.18 -15.53
C ASP A 226 -11.53 1.09 -15.82
N GLN A 227 -10.76 2.11 -15.44
CA GLN A 227 -9.31 2.08 -15.59
C GLN A 227 -8.64 1.04 -14.66
N MET A 228 -9.15 0.86 -13.43
CA MET A 228 -8.71 -0.20 -12.54
C MET A 228 -9.03 -1.58 -13.14
N LYS A 229 -10.20 -1.75 -13.75
CA LYS A 229 -10.59 -2.98 -14.45
C LYS A 229 -9.64 -3.30 -15.60
N ILE A 230 -9.34 -2.32 -16.47
CA ILE A 230 -8.38 -2.49 -17.55
C ILE A 230 -6.99 -2.91 -17.02
N ALA A 231 -6.52 -2.28 -15.93
CA ALA A 231 -5.26 -2.66 -15.31
C ALA A 231 -5.25 -4.10 -14.79
N ALA A 232 -6.35 -4.52 -14.15
CA ALA A 232 -6.54 -5.89 -13.67
C ALA A 232 -6.57 -6.90 -14.83
N GLU A 233 -7.29 -6.59 -15.91
CA GLU A 233 -7.32 -7.41 -17.13
C GLU A 233 -5.93 -7.54 -17.78
N LYS A 234 -5.08 -6.52 -17.66
CA LYS A 234 -3.65 -6.56 -18.06
C LYS A 234 -2.80 -7.39 -17.07
N GLY A 235 -3.36 -7.89 -15.97
CA GLY A 235 -2.69 -8.74 -14.99
C GLY A 235 -1.97 -8.01 -13.87
N ALA A 236 -2.26 -6.73 -13.65
CA ALA A 236 -1.78 -5.99 -12.49
C ALA A 236 -2.72 -6.18 -11.29
N PHE A 237 -2.14 -6.24 -10.08
CA PHE A 237 -2.90 -6.06 -8.86
C PHE A 237 -3.13 -4.57 -8.60
N VAL A 238 -4.27 -4.24 -8.03
CA VAL A 238 -4.66 -2.87 -7.67
C VAL A 238 -4.71 -2.76 -6.15
N ALA A 239 -3.94 -1.85 -5.57
CA ALA A 239 -3.86 -1.72 -4.13
C ALA A 239 -4.97 -0.83 -3.57
N LEU A 240 -5.79 -1.40 -2.69
CA LEU A 240 -6.77 -0.67 -1.89
C LEU A 240 -6.08 -0.11 -0.64
N THR A 241 -5.94 1.20 -0.60
CA THR A 241 -5.18 1.90 0.45
C THR A 241 -6.09 2.47 1.52
N THR A 242 -5.85 2.15 2.78
CA THR A 242 -6.70 2.59 3.91
C THR A 242 -6.59 4.08 4.20
N LEU A 243 -5.42 4.68 3.94
CA LEU A 243 -5.13 6.08 4.26
C LEU A 243 -6.06 7.09 3.56
N ARG A 244 -6.66 6.69 2.44
CA ARG A 244 -7.34 7.59 1.53
C ARG A 244 -8.86 7.42 1.50
N LEU A 245 -9.44 6.96 2.61
CA LEU A 245 -10.90 6.77 2.72
C LEU A 245 -11.67 8.04 3.10
N ALA A 246 -11.01 9.18 3.23
CA ALA A 246 -11.66 10.44 3.55
C ALA A 246 -12.03 11.21 2.26
N PRO A 247 -13.26 11.75 2.16
CA PRO A 247 -13.60 12.69 1.10
C PRO A 247 -12.64 13.90 1.08
N PRO A 248 -12.32 14.46 -0.10
CA PRO A 248 -12.89 14.20 -1.43
C PRO A 248 -12.16 13.14 -2.26
N GLU A 249 -11.23 12.41 -1.71
CA GLU A 249 -10.24 11.64 -2.47
C GLU A 249 -10.82 10.36 -3.07
N PHE A 250 -11.41 9.50 -2.23
CA PHE A 250 -12.06 8.26 -2.66
C PHE A 250 -13.09 7.85 -1.61
N SER A 251 -14.35 7.81 -2.01
CA SER A 251 -15.42 7.42 -1.10
C SER A 251 -15.45 5.89 -0.92
N LEU A 252 -15.95 5.44 0.23
CA LEU A 252 -16.22 4.02 0.47
C LEU A 252 -17.16 3.43 -0.62
N LYS A 253 -18.09 4.24 -1.13
CA LYS A 253 -18.98 3.87 -2.25
C LYS A 253 -18.19 3.57 -3.53
N GLU A 254 -17.23 4.42 -3.92
CA GLU A 254 -16.38 4.19 -5.09
C GLU A 254 -15.52 2.92 -4.90
N MET A 255 -15.02 2.69 -3.69
CA MET A 255 -14.27 1.47 -3.37
C MET A 255 -15.15 0.22 -3.51
N MET A 256 -16.36 0.24 -2.99
CA MET A 256 -17.30 -0.88 -3.15
C MET A 256 -17.67 -1.10 -4.63
N GLN A 257 -17.86 -0.01 -5.38
CA GLN A 257 -18.08 -0.11 -6.83
C GLN A 257 -16.86 -0.75 -7.52
N ALA A 258 -15.62 -0.38 -7.14
CA ALA A 258 -14.41 -0.98 -7.70
C ALA A 258 -14.35 -2.48 -7.38
N ILE A 259 -14.54 -2.89 -6.12
CA ILE A 259 -14.52 -4.31 -5.71
C ILE A 259 -15.58 -5.11 -6.49
N ASN A 260 -16.81 -4.57 -6.62
CA ASN A 260 -17.90 -5.25 -7.32
C ASN A 260 -17.67 -5.34 -8.83
N THR A 261 -16.99 -4.36 -9.44
CA THR A 261 -16.78 -4.29 -10.89
C THR A 261 -15.54 -5.05 -11.35
N VAL A 262 -14.45 -4.97 -10.57
CA VAL A 262 -13.14 -5.57 -10.91
C VAL A 262 -13.03 -6.98 -10.36
N GLY A 263 -13.61 -7.22 -9.19
CA GLY A 263 -13.53 -8.50 -8.48
C GLY A 263 -12.37 -8.56 -7.48
N ALA A 264 -12.60 -9.22 -6.35
CA ALA A 264 -11.64 -9.33 -5.26
C ALA A 264 -10.31 -10.00 -5.66
N ASP A 265 -10.30 -10.81 -6.71
CA ASP A 265 -9.11 -11.56 -7.17
C ASP A 265 -7.97 -10.66 -7.69
N HIS A 266 -8.24 -9.38 -7.91
CA HIS A 266 -7.28 -8.41 -8.45
C HIS A 266 -6.87 -7.31 -7.46
N PHE A 267 -7.43 -7.34 -6.24
CA PHE A 267 -7.08 -6.34 -5.24
C PHE A 267 -6.14 -6.88 -4.17
N VAL A 268 -5.27 -6.00 -3.67
CA VAL A 268 -4.50 -6.21 -2.43
C VAL A 268 -4.83 -5.09 -1.45
N ILE A 269 -4.90 -5.41 -0.16
CA ILE A 269 -5.11 -4.42 0.90
C ILE A 269 -3.75 -3.94 1.39
N GLN A 270 -3.61 -2.62 1.53
CA GLN A 270 -2.43 -1.99 2.13
C GLN A 270 -2.83 -0.79 2.97
N THR A 271 -2.00 -0.41 3.94
CA THR A 271 -2.33 0.74 4.79
C THR A 271 -1.76 2.04 4.28
N ASP A 272 -0.55 2.06 3.74
CA ASP A 272 0.23 3.26 3.43
C ASP A 272 0.37 4.20 4.66
N LEU A 273 0.33 3.60 5.86
CA LEU A 273 0.35 4.30 7.14
C LEU A 273 1.70 4.18 7.84
N GLY A 274 1.82 4.90 8.95
CA GLY A 274 3.02 5.05 9.77
C GLY A 274 3.36 6.52 10.03
N THR A 275 2.55 7.45 9.49
CA THR A 275 2.65 8.89 9.80
C THR A 275 1.97 9.20 11.13
N TRP A 276 2.26 10.38 11.68
CA TRP A 276 1.66 10.86 12.93
C TRP A 276 0.14 11.15 12.83
N MET A 277 -0.41 11.17 11.63
CA MET A 277 -1.81 11.51 11.37
C MET A 277 -2.77 10.32 11.39
N GLY A 278 -2.29 9.12 11.69
CA GLY A 278 -3.12 7.92 11.67
C GLY A 278 -2.79 6.93 12.78
N PRO A 279 -3.63 5.92 12.99
CA PRO A 279 -3.34 4.83 13.91
C PRO A 279 -2.15 3.99 13.43
N PRO A 280 -1.59 3.11 14.27
CA PRO A 280 -0.59 2.13 13.83
C PRO A 280 -1.10 1.33 12.63
N PRO A 281 -0.26 1.01 11.63
CA PRO A 281 -0.68 0.28 10.43
C PRO A 281 -1.51 -0.98 10.71
N PRO A 282 -1.15 -1.89 11.64
CA PRO A 282 -1.96 -3.10 11.90
C PRO A 282 -3.35 -2.80 12.45
N VAL A 283 -3.48 -1.72 13.25
CA VAL A 283 -4.78 -1.27 13.77
C VAL A 283 -5.65 -0.72 12.65
N ALA A 284 -5.07 0.10 11.78
CA ALA A 284 -5.76 0.62 10.59
C ALA A 284 -6.20 -0.49 9.65
N TYR A 285 -5.35 -1.49 9.45
CA TYR A 285 -5.67 -2.66 8.63
C TYR A 285 -6.91 -3.39 9.15
N ARG A 286 -6.97 -3.65 10.47
CA ARG A 286 -8.16 -4.26 11.10
C ARG A 286 -9.40 -3.38 10.96
N ILE A 287 -9.27 -2.06 11.18
CA ILE A 287 -10.39 -1.12 10.97
C ILE A 287 -10.90 -1.20 9.53
N PHE A 288 -10.01 -1.29 8.57
CA PHE A 288 -10.38 -1.42 7.17
C PHE A 288 -11.13 -2.73 6.89
N ILE A 289 -10.70 -3.85 7.45
CA ILE A 289 -11.45 -5.11 7.38
C ILE A 289 -12.84 -4.95 8.01
N CYS A 290 -12.96 -4.28 9.16
CA CYS A 290 -14.27 -3.97 9.76
C CYS A 290 -15.17 -3.17 8.80
N MET A 291 -14.61 -2.19 8.10
CA MET A 291 -15.35 -1.38 7.14
C MET A 291 -15.83 -2.23 5.94
N LEU A 292 -14.98 -3.09 5.41
CA LEU A 292 -15.36 -4.00 4.31
C LEU A 292 -16.46 -4.98 4.72
N LEU A 293 -16.35 -5.58 5.92
CA LEU A 293 -17.40 -6.43 6.50
C LEU A 293 -18.71 -5.66 6.66
N GLY A 294 -18.64 -4.44 7.19
CA GLY A 294 -19.79 -3.56 7.37
C GLY A 294 -20.47 -3.18 6.04
N GLN A 295 -19.74 -3.19 4.94
CA GLN A 295 -20.27 -2.99 3.58
C GLN A 295 -20.74 -4.29 2.91
N GLY A 296 -20.68 -5.41 3.60
CA GLY A 296 -21.15 -6.71 3.10
C GLY A 296 -20.16 -7.46 2.21
N VAL A 297 -18.87 -7.05 2.20
CA VAL A 297 -17.84 -7.84 1.52
C VAL A 297 -17.69 -9.18 2.22
N SER A 298 -17.67 -10.27 1.45
CA SER A 298 -17.58 -11.63 2.00
C SER A 298 -16.22 -11.87 2.69
N GLU A 299 -16.21 -12.73 3.75
CA GLU A 299 -14.98 -13.16 4.40
C GLU A 299 -14.00 -13.79 3.40
N THR A 300 -14.51 -14.53 2.42
CA THR A 300 -13.73 -15.14 1.35
C THR A 300 -13.02 -14.08 0.51
N ASP A 301 -13.72 -13.02 0.11
CA ASP A 301 -13.12 -11.96 -0.70
C ASP A 301 -12.13 -11.11 0.11
N ILE A 302 -12.44 -10.83 1.38
CA ILE A 302 -11.48 -10.18 2.29
C ILE A 302 -10.22 -11.03 2.43
N ARG A 303 -10.34 -12.34 2.63
CA ARG A 303 -9.19 -13.27 2.71
C ARG A 303 -8.38 -13.30 1.42
N LYS A 304 -9.02 -13.22 0.24
CA LYS A 304 -8.30 -13.07 -1.02
C LYS A 304 -7.46 -11.81 -1.03
N MET A 305 -8.08 -10.66 -0.75
CA MET A 305 -7.43 -9.35 -0.80
C MET A 305 -6.36 -9.14 0.29
N ALA A 306 -6.56 -9.74 1.46
CA ALA A 306 -5.67 -9.60 2.62
C ALA A 306 -4.54 -10.63 2.68
N LEU A 307 -4.70 -11.80 2.06
CA LEU A 307 -3.75 -12.90 2.16
C LEU A 307 -3.37 -13.48 0.79
N SER A 308 -4.31 -14.13 0.08
CA SER A 308 -3.97 -14.94 -1.09
C SER A 308 -3.39 -14.11 -2.24
N ASN A 309 -3.94 -12.93 -2.49
CA ASN A 309 -3.43 -12.03 -3.54
C ASN A 309 -2.07 -11.42 -3.17
N PRO A 310 -1.86 -10.88 -1.95
CA PRO A 310 -0.53 -10.48 -1.49
C PRO A 310 0.50 -11.62 -1.55
N GLU A 311 0.14 -12.84 -1.19
CA GLU A 311 1.02 -14.01 -1.34
C GLU A 311 1.41 -14.25 -2.81
N ARG A 312 0.44 -14.26 -3.73
CA ARG A 312 0.68 -14.39 -5.17
C ARG A 312 1.50 -13.26 -5.76
N LEU A 313 1.35 -12.05 -5.20
CA LEU A 313 2.12 -10.88 -5.61
C LEU A 313 3.59 -10.99 -5.17
N ILE A 314 3.84 -11.49 -3.96
CA ILE A 314 5.18 -11.42 -3.34
C ILE A 314 5.99 -12.71 -3.56
N PHE A 315 5.34 -13.88 -3.47
CA PHE A 315 5.97 -15.21 -3.47
C PHE A 315 5.61 -16.03 -4.71
#